data_c738a3f1ade93d891f475252f2d31b1c
#
_entry.id   c738a3f1ade93d891f475252f2d31b1c
#
_cell.length_a   1.000
_cell.length_b   1.000
_cell.length_c   1.000
_cell.angle_alpha   90.00
_cell.angle_beta   90.00
_cell.angle_gamma   90.00
#
_symmetry.space_group_name_H-M   'P 1'
#
loop_
_entity.id
_entity.type
_entity.pdbx_description
1 polymer ?
#
loop_
_entity_poly.entity_id
_entity_poly.type
_entity_poly.pdbx_seq_one_letter_code
_entity_poly.pdbx_strand_id
1 'polypeptide(L)'
;LDEYEYTLMKETQVRGKPVWQIKAVPKSKEEIEESGYTQSVLFVRQDNYVIVRGVRWVHKKKRNKYLDIKKLEQVDGIWVTTEMQMTTKSGKKTLHRTIIRSKNTKFDQDSVNEDLFSIRRLEKGL
;
A
#
# COMPACT_ATOMS: atom_id res chain seq x y z
N LEU A 1 11.14 -8.94 7.21
CA LEU A 1 11.97 -8.66 6.03
C LEU A 1 12.66 -9.90 5.50
N ASP A 2 13.13 -10.78 6.39
CA ASP A 2 13.74 -12.04 6.00
C ASP A 2 12.75 -13.05 5.42
N GLU A 3 11.47 -12.78 5.56
CA GLU A 3 10.39 -13.66 5.11
C GLU A 3 10.01 -13.42 3.65
N TYR A 4 10.52 -12.35 3.05
CA TYR A 4 10.23 -11.96 1.67
C TYR A 4 11.50 -11.82 0.85
N GLU A 5 11.40 -12.14 -0.43
CA GLU A 5 12.44 -11.87 -1.39
C GLU A 5 12.04 -10.65 -2.21
N TYR A 6 12.92 -9.64 -2.24
CA TYR A 6 12.68 -8.37 -2.93
C TYR A 6 13.53 -8.26 -4.18
N THR A 7 12.91 -7.77 -5.25
CA THR A 7 13.59 -7.54 -6.53
C THR A 7 13.24 -6.16 -7.04
N LEU A 8 14.26 -5.35 -7.32
CA LEU A 8 14.07 -4.08 -8.00
C LEU A 8 13.75 -4.36 -9.46
N MET A 9 12.55 -3.99 -9.92
CA MET A 9 12.12 -4.21 -11.30
C MET A 9 12.59 -3.10 -12.23
N LYS A 10 12.33 -1.86 -11.83
CA LYS A 10 12.73 -0.68 -12.61
C LYS A 10 12.51 0.60 -11.80
N GLU A 11 13.02 1.69 -12.33
CA GLU A 11 12.69 3.03 -11.88
C GLU A 11 11.63 3.60 -12.81
N THR A 12 10.66 4.31 -12.27
CA THR A 12 9.60 4.95 -13.03
C THR A 12 9.10 6.17 -12.27
N GLN A 13 7.90 6.65 -12.60
CA GLN A 13 7.31 7.80 -11.93
C GLN A 13 5.87 7.52 -11.55
N VAL A 14 5.44 8.07 -10.43
CA VAL A 14 4.04 8.11 -10.01
C VAL A 14 3.71 9.55 -9.71
N ARG A 15 2.73 10.10 -10.41
CA ARG A 15 2.32 11.51 -10.30
C ARG A 15 3.50 12.48 -10.41
N GLY A 16 4.40 12.22 -11.37
CA GLY A 16 5.55 13.07 -11.66
C GLY A 16 6.71 12.93 -10.68
N LYS A 17 6.65 12.03 -9.72
CA LYS A 17 7.72 11.81 -8.75
C LYS A 17 8.44 10.49 -9.01
N PRO A 18 9.78 10.47 -8.97
CA PRO A 18 10.53 9.25 -9.19
C PRO A 18 10.24 8.20 -8.12
N VAL A 19 10.05 6.97 -8.56
CA VAL A 19 9.80 5.83 -7.67
C VAL A 19 10.63 4.62 -8.11
N TRP A 20 10.89 3.72 -7.16
CA TRP A 20 11.36 2.36 -7.44
C TRP A 20 10.15 1.43 -7.49
N GLN A 21 10.08 0.61 -8.53
CA GLN A 21 9.10 -0.45 -8.62
C GLN A 21 9.75 -1.75 -8.13
N ILE A 22 9.25 -2.29 -7.03
CA ILE A 22 9.85 -3.41 -6.32
C ILE A 22 8.86 -4.56 -6.25
N LYS A 23 9.31 -5.76 -6.62
CA LYS A 23 8.54 -6.99 -6.47
C LYS A 23 8.90 -7.64 -5.15
N ALA A 24 7.90 -8.03 -4.37
CA ALA A 24 8.07 -8.75 -3.11
C ALA A 24 7.37 -10.10 -3.21
N VAL A 25 8.10 -11.18 -2.94
CA VAL A 25 7.57 -12.55 -2.98
C VAL A 25 7.84 -13.24 -1.66
N PRO A 26 6.83 -13.82 -1.01
CA PRO A 26 7.05 -14.61 0.20
C PRO A 26 7.98 -15.79 -0.08
N LYS A 27 8.88 -16.09 0.84
CA LYS A 27 9.87 -17.17 0.69
C LYS A 27 9.32 -18.56 0.98
N SER A 28 8.16 -18.67 1.64
CA SER A 28 7.61 -19.95 2.03
C SER A 28 6.09 -20.01 1.83
N LYS A 29 5.56 -21.24 1.80
CA LYS A 29 4.11 -21.45 1.74
C LYS A 29 3.42 -20.95 3.02
N GLU A 30 4.09 -21.08 4.15
CA GLU A 30 3.58 -20.59 5.43
C GLU A 30 3.36 -19.07 5.40
N GLU A 31 4.31 -18.34 4.83
CA GLU A 31 4.21 -16.90 4.72
C GLU A 31 3.08 -16.50 3.77
N ILE A 32 2.88 -17.25 2.69
CA ILE A 32 1.75 -17.02 1.77
C ILE A 32 0.42 -17.22 2.51
N GLU A 33 0.30 -18.27 3.30
CA GLU A 33 -0.93 -18.54 4.05
C GLU A 33 -1.19 -17.49 5.13
N GLU A 34 -0.16 -17.03 5.82
CA GLU A 34 -0.30 -16.00 6.84
C GLU A 34 -0.66 -14.63 6.26
N SER A 35 0.00 -14.21 5.20
CA SER A 35 -0.26 -12.91 4.57
C SER A 35 -1.51 -12.91 3.70
N GLY A 36 -1.83 -14.04 3.09
CA GLY A 36 -2.91 -14.17 2.13
C GLY A 36 -2.56 -13.73 0.71
N TYR A 37 -1.28 -13.43 0.45
CA TYR A 37 -0.83 -12.95 -0.86
C TYR A 37 0.29 -13.80 -1.42
N THR A 38 0.28 -14.04 -2.74
CA THR A 38 1.34 -14.78 -3.43
C THR A 38 2.49 -13.90 -3.87
N GLN A 39 2.21 -12.63 -4.14
CA GLN A 39 3.23 -11.64 -4.49
C GLN A 39 2.67 -10.23 -4.33
N SER A 40 3.57 -9.27 -4.29
CA SER A 40 3.22 -7.85 -4.26
C SER A 40 4.18 -7.07 -5.15
N VAL A 41 3.68 -5.99 -5.75
CA VAL A 41 4.53 -5.01 -6.44
C VAL A 41 4.30 -3.67 -5.76
N LEU A 42 5.38 -3.04 -5.31
CA LEU A 42 5.33 -1.81 -4.55
C LEU A 42 6.03 -0.70 -5.32
N PHE A 43 5.48 0.50 -5.23
CA PHE A 43 6.06 1.70 -5.83
C PHE A 43 6.47 2.62 -4.69
N VAL A 44 7.77 2.78 -4.49
CA VAL A 44 8.35 3.51 -3.36
C VAL A 44 9.00 4.79 -3.85
N ARG A 45 8.58 5.94 -3.31
CA ARG A 45 9.18 7.22 -3.70
C ARG A 45 10.66 7.28 -3.30
N GLN A 46 11.47 7.78 -4.22
CA GLN A 46 12.91 7.86 -4.01
C GLN A 46 13.31 8.98 -3.05
N ASP A 47 12.50 10.02 -2.94
CA ASP A 47 12.80 11.18 -2.10
C ASP A 47 12.43 11.01 -0.63
N ASN A 48 11.41 10.20 -0.33
CA ASN A 48 10.92 10.07 1.05
C ASN A 48 10.66 8.62 1.50
N TYR A 49 10.91 7.63 0.63
CA TYR A 49 10.74 6.20 0.89
C TYR A 49 9.31 5.78 1.24
N VAL A 50 8.32 6.59 0.89
CA VAL A 50 6.90 6.26 1.11
C VAL A 50 6.42 5.35 -0.01
N ILE A 51 5.71 4.27 0.36
CA ILE A 51 5.02 3.42 -0.61
C ILE A 51 3.78 4.17 -1.07
N VAL A 52 3.76 4.58 -2.35
CA VAL A 52 2.67 5.40 -2.89
C VAL A 52 1.69 4.62 -3.75
N ARG A 53 2.05 3.40 -4.13
CA ARG A 53 1.19 2.52 -4.92
C ARG A 53 1.59 1.08 -4.68
N GLY A 54 0.62 0.18 -4.72
CA GLY A 54 0.90 -1.23 -4.57
C GLY A 54 -0.15 -2.09 -5.25
N VAL A 55 0.28 -3.28 -5.66
CA VAL A 55 -0.61 -4.32 -6.20
C VAL A 55 -0.27 -5.61 -5.47
N ARG A 56 -1.28 -6.30 -4.98
CA ARG A 56 -1.11 -7.58 -4.30
C ARG A 56 -2.00 -8.63 -4.93
N TRP A 57 -1.44 -9.81 -5.16
CA TRP A 57 -2.17 -10.95 -5.71
C TRP A 57 -2.65 -11.85 -4.58
N VAL A 58 -3.97 -12.06 -4.49
CA VAL A 58 -4.59 -12.83 -3.42
C VAL A 58 -4.38 -14.33 -3.65
N HIS A 59 -3.96 -15.03 -2.60
CA HIS A 59 -3.73 -16.47 -2.63
C HIS A 59 -5.05 -17.24 -2.85
N LYS A 60 -5.05 -18.20 -3.77
CA LYS A 60 -6.19 -19.09 -4.08
C LYS A 60 -7.45 -18.37 -4.57
N LYS A 61 -7.35 -17.11 -4.95
CA LYS A 61 -8.46 -16.35 -5.51
C LYS A 61 -7.97 -15.57 -6.71
N LYS A 62 -8.84 -15.44 -7.72
CA LYS A 62 -8.52 -14.62 -8.91
C LYS A 62 -8.82 -13.15 -8.60
N ARG A 63 -8.12 -12.59 -7.63
CA ARG A 63 -8.32 -11.21 -7.18
C ARG A 63 -7.00 -10.52 -6.97
N ASN A 64 -6.99 -9.23 -7.29
CA ASN A 64 -5.87 -8.34 -7.02
C ASN A 64 -6.35 -7.19 -6.16
N LYS A 65 -5.51 -6.79 -5.21
CA LYS A 65 -5.77 -5.62 -4.40
C LYS A 65 -4.80 -4.52 -4.78
N TYR A 66 -5.36 -3.33 -5.00
CA TYR A 66 -4.60 -2.14 -5.41
C TYR A 66 -4.66 -1.10 -4.32
N LEU A 67 -3.49 -0.57 -3.96
CA LEU A 67 -3.37 0.57 -3.07
C LEU A 67 -2.87 1.74 -3.89
N ASP A 68 -3.49 2.91 -3.74
CA ASP A 68 -3.03 4.14 -4.36
C ASP A 68 -3.10 5.28 -3.35
N ILE A 69 -1.95 5.86 -3.04
CA ILE A 69 -1.86 7.02 -2.17
C ILE A 69 -2.08 8.25 -3.03
N LYS A 70 -3.24 8.87 -2.88
CA LYS A 70 -3.65 10.01 -3.70
C LYS A 70 -3.02 11.31 -3.26
N LYS A 71 -2.90 11.51 -1.95
CA LYS A 71 -2.34 12.74 -1.38
C LYS A 71 -1.42 12.46 -0.22
N LEU A 72 -0.25 13.07 -0.28
CA LEU A 72 0.74 13.10 0.80
C LEU A 72 0.97 14.55 1.17
N GLU A 73 1.01 14.82 2.46
CA GLU A 73 1.34 16.15 2.98
C GLU A 73 2.46 16.03 4.00
N GLN A 74 3.29 17.07 4.05
CA GLN A 74 4.33 17.14 5.05
C GLN A 74 3.84 18.03 6.19
N VAL A 75 3.79 17.47 7.40
CA VAL A 75 3.35 18.16 8.60
C VAL A 75 4.49 18.07 9.62
N ASP A 76 5.03 19.22 9.99
CA ASP A 76 6.18 19.30 10.91
C ASP A 76 7.35 18.39 10.49
N GLY A 77 7.63 18.35 9.18
CA GLY A 77 8.71 17.55 8.62
C GLY A 77 8.40 16.06 8.44
N ILE A 78 7.19 15.63 8.79
CA ILE A 78 6.77 14.22 8.69
C ILE A 78 5.77 14.06 7.55
N TRP A 79 5.98 13.04 6.71
CA TRP A 79 5.06 12.74 5.62
C TRP A 79 3.84 12.00 6.14
N VAL A 80 2.66 12.52 5.79
CA VAL A 80 1.37 11.98 6.22
C VAL A 80 0.51 11.72 5.00
N THR A 81 -0.10 10.53 4.95
CA THR A 81 -1.10 10.21 3.93
C THR A 81 -2.43 10.85 4.30
N THR A 82 -2.94 11.74 3.46
CA THR A 82 -4.22 12.41 3.69
C THR A 82 -5.35 11.88 2.82
N GLU A 83 -5.01 11.17 1.74
CA GLU A 83 -6.02 10.46 0.95
C GLU A 83 -5.41 9.21 0.33
N MET A 84 -6.10 8.08 0.46
CA MET A 84 -5.72 6.83 -0.16
C MET A 84 -6.92 6.10 -0.72
N GLN A 85 -6.71 5.31 -1.73
CA GLN A 85 -7.75 4.49 -2.34
C GLN A 85 -7.30 3.04 -2.37
N MET A 86 -8.19 2.15 -1.94
CA MET A 86 -7.97 0.71 -2.02
C MET A 86 -9.03 0.10 -2.92
N THR A 87 -8.61 -0.72 -3.87
CA THR A 87 -9.50 -1.32 -4.86
C THR A 87 -9.23 -2.81 -4.93
N THR A 88 -10.29 -3.61 -4.92
CA THR A 88 -10.21 -5.06 -5.16
C THR A 88 -10.83 -5.34 -6.51
N LYS A 89 -10.08 -6.03 -7.38
CA LYS A 89 -10.53 -6.41 -8.72
C LYS A 89 -10.45 -7.90 -8.94
N SER A 90 -11.38 -8.42 -9.76
CA SER A 90 -11.31 -9.76 -10.34
C SER A 90 -11.19 -9.57 -11.85
N GLY A 91 -9.97 -9.73 -12.38
CA GLY A 91 -9.68 -9.36 -13.77
C GLY A 91 -9.95 -7.87 -14.00
N LYS A 92 -10.85 -7.57 -14.95
CA LYS A 92 -11.23 -6.18 -15.24
C LYS A 92 -12.38 -5.66 -14.38
N LYS A 93 -13.01 -6.54 -13.58
CA LYS A 93 -14.18 -6.18 -12.78
C LYS A 93 -13.75 -5.64 -11.42
N THR A 94 -14.22 -4.45 -11.07
CA THR A 94 -14.03 -3.88 -9.73
C THR A 94 -15.07 -4.46 -8.78
N LEU A 95 -14.61 -5.11 -7.71
CA LEU A 95 -15.47 -5.69 -6.69
C LEU A 95 -15.73 -4.71 -5.55
N HIS A 96 -14.68 -4.04 -5.08
CA HIS A 96 -14.75 -3.09 -3.97
C HIS A 96 -13.82 -1.93 -4.23
N ARG A 97 -14.23 -0.75 -3.75
CA ARG A 97 -13.41 0.44 -3.76
C ARG A 97 -13.64 1.22 -2.47
N THR A 98 -12.58 1.54 -1.77
CA THR A 98 -12.64 2.29 -0.53
C THR A 98 -11.70 3.48 -0.63
N ILE A 99 -12.20 4.67 -0.27
CA ILE A 99 -11.40 5.88 -0.23
C ILE A 99 -11.34 6.34 1.22
N ILE A 100 -10.13 6.57 1.72
CA ILE A 100 -9.91 7.05 3.07
C ILE A 100 -9.32 8.45 2.97
N ARG A 101 -9.94 9.40 3.64
CA ARG A 101 -9.46 10.78 3.71
C ARG A 101 -9.28 11.16 5.16
N SER A 102 -8.14 11.79 5.46
CA SER A 102 -7.88 12.39 6.76
C SER A 102 -8.02 13.89 6.62
N LYS A 103 -8.83 14.50 7.48
CA LYS A 103 -9.01 15.94 7.50
C LYS A 103 -8.12 16.63 8.50
N ASN A 104 -7.48 15.88 9.36
CA ASN A 104 -6.67 16.43 10.44
C ASN A 104 -5.21 16.39 10.06
N THR A 105 -4.63 17.57 9.83
CA THR A 105 -3.22 17.73 9.48
C THR A 105 -2.35 18.03 10.70
N LYS A 106 -2.94 18.12 11.89
CA LYS A 106 -2.19 18.32 13.12
C LYS A 106 -1.83 16.99 13.75
N PHE A 107 -0.58 16.87 14.18
CA PHE A 107 -0.16 15.72 14.96
C PHE A 107 -0.58 15.91 16.40
N ASP A 108 -1.70 15.29 16.77
CA ASP A 108 -1.90 14.89 18.15
C ASP A 108 -1.90 13.36 18.14
N GLN A 109 -1.61 12.81 19.30
CA GLN A 109 -1.41 11.37 19.41
C GLN A 109 -2.67 10.57 19.08
N ASP A 110 -3.82 11.10 19.43
CA ASP A 110 -5.09 10.40 19.21
C ASP A 110 -5.47 10.37 17.73
N SER A 111 -5.32 11.50 17.03
CA SER A 111 -5.60 11.56 15.59
C SER A 111 -4.71 10.63 14.79
N VAL A 112 -3.43 10.61 15.10
CA VAL A 112 -2.47 9.74 14.41
C VAL A 112 -2.82 8.28 14.66
N ASN A 113 -3.16 7.91 15.88
CA ASN A 113 -3.53 6.54 16.22
C ASN A 113 -4.81 6.10 15.52
N GLU A 114 -5.80 6.96 15.42
CA GLU A 114 -7.05 6.66 14.71
C GLU A 114 -6.79 6.41 13.22
N ASP A 115 -6.02 7.28 12.58
CA ASP A 115 -5.70 7.13 11.17
C ASP A 115 -4.95 5.83 10.90
N LEU A 116 -3.95 5.52 11.71
CA LEU A 116 -3.20 4.28 11.60
C LEU A 116 -4.08 3.06 11.84
N PHE A 117 -4.97 3.13 12.79
CA PHE A 117 -5.89 2.03 13.10
C PHE A 117 -6.84 1.78 11.94
N SER A 118 -7.39 2.83 11.34
CA SER A 118 -8.29 2.74 10.19
C SER A 118 -7.60 2.10 8.99
N ILE A 119 -6.38 2.50 8.69
CA ILE A 119 -5.58 1.92 7.60
C ILE A 119 -5.34 0.44 7.85
N ARG A 120 -4.95 0.06 9.06
CA ARG A 120 -4.72 -1.34 9.41
C ARG A 120 -5.97 -2.20 9.29
N ARG A 121 -7.11 -1.68 9.72
CA ARG A 121 -8.39 -2.40 9.60
C ARG A 121 -8.72 -2.66 8.15
N LEU A 122 -8.54 -1.69 7.28
CA LEU A 122 -8.81 -1.84 5.86
C LEU A 122 -7.88 -2.84 5.20
N GLU A 123 -6.59 -2.80 5.52
CA GLU A 123 -5.63 -3.77 5.00
C GLU A 123 -5.99 -5.19 5.41
N LYS A 124 -6.44 -5.40 6.64
CA LYS A 124 -6.87 -6.70 7.14
C LYS A 124 -8.25 -7.12 6.61
N GLY A 125 -9.16 -6.16 6.47
CA GLY A 125 -10.52 -6.42 6.03
C GLY A 125 -10.65 -6.68 4.53
N LEU A 126 -9.66 -6.30 3.78
CA LEU A 126 -9.65 -6.51 2.34
C LEU A 126 -8.98 -7.82 1.99
#